data_e438bb06600cd1834adb6dbdf5bb4387
#
_entry.id   e438bb06600cd1834adb6dbdf5bb4387
#
_cell.length_a   1.000
_cell.length_b   1.000
_cell.length_c   1.000
_cell.angle_alpha   90.00
_cell.angle_beta   90.00
_cell.angle_gamma   90.00
#
_symmetry.space_group_name_H-M   'P 1'
#
loop_
_entity.id
_entity.type
_entity.pdbx_description
1 polymer ?
#
loop_
_entity_poly.entity_id
_entity_poly.type
_entity_poly.pdbx_seq_one_letter_code
_entity_poly.pdbx_strand_id
1 'polypeptide(L)'
;MRWTTQGVAGLPAWRERVEEGERTIEEAGGKLIGVYVTLGRYDVVEIFEAPDDGVAIEILMKLQRHGAEQTETLRAFTRQEAEDIVKRL
;
A
#
# COMPACT_ATOMS: atom_id res chain seq x y z
N MET A 1 6.22 -3.37 -3.12
CA MET A 1 6.19 -2.70 -4.44
C MET A 1 7.57 -2.66 -5.06
N ARG A 2 7.62 -2.73 -6.36
CA ARG A 2 8.85 -2.50 -7.12
C ARG A 2 8.64 -1.33 -8.06
N TRP A 3 9.62 -0.45 -8.15
CA TRP A 3 9.55 0.64 -9.11
C TRP A 3 9.71 0.12 -10.53
N THR A 4 8.89 0.65 -11.43
CA THR A 4 9.09 0.51 -12.87
C THR A 4 10.16 1.50 -13.33
N THR A 5 10.59 1.39 -14.60
CA THR A 5 11.48 2.40 -15.20
C THR A 5 10.87 3.80 -15.09
N GLN A 6 9.55 3.92 -15.33
CA GLN A 6 8.81 5.17 -15.17
C GLN A 6 8.85 5.67 -13.73
N GLY A 7 8.70 4.76 -12.76
CA GLY A 7 8.77 5.10 -11.33
C GLY A 7 10.14 5.63 -10.93
N VAL A 8 11.20 5.02 -11.40
CA VAL A 8 12.58 5.48 -11.14
C VAL A 8 12.81 6.87 -11.75
N ALA A 9 12.39 7.08 -12.99
CA ALA A 9 12.51 8.38 -13.65
C ALA A 9 11.74 9.48 -12.89
N GLY A 10 10.64 9.13 -12.24
CA GLY A 10 9.81 10.05 -11.47
C GLY A 10 10.19 10.20 -10.00
N LEU A 11 11.31 9.61 -9.53
CA LEU A 11 11.71 9.68 -8.12
C LEU A 11 11.79 11.10 -7.54
N PRO A 12 12.23 12.13 -8.27
CA PRO A 12 12.22 13.49 -7.72
C PRO A 12 10.83 13.99 -7.27
N ALA A 13 9.76 13.44 -7.82
CA ALA A 13 8.38 13.75 -7.44
C ALA A 13 7.76 12.69 -6.50
N TRP A 14 8.58 11.83 -5.90
CA TRP A 14 8.10 10.71 -5.08
C TRP A 14 7.29 11.18 -3.87
N ARG A 15 7.72 12.27 -3.23
CA ARG A 15 6.99 12.83 -2.08
C ARG A 15 5.54 13.16 -2.43
N GLU A 16 5.33 13.85 -3.55
CA GLU A 16 4.01 14.24 -4.02
C GLU A 16 3.16 13.01 -4.37
N ARG A 17 3.78 11.98 -4.94
CA ARG A 17 3.10 10.72 -5.24
C ARG A 17 2.64 10.00 -3.98
N VAL A 18 3.46 10.00 -2.93
CA VAL A 18 3.10 9.41 -1.64
C VAL A 18 1.94 10.17 -1.02
N GLU A 19 2.00 11.50 -1.02
CA GLU A 19 0.92 12.35 -0.50
C GLU A 19 -0.39 12.14 -1.26
N GLU A 20 -0.33 12.03 -2.57
CA GLU A 20 -1.49 11.74 -3.40
C GLU A 20 -2.06 10.35 -3.11
N GLY A 21 -1.20 9.36 -2.95
CA GLY A 21 -1.59 8.01 -2.56
C GLY A 21 -2.30 7.99 -1.21
N GLU A 22 -1.78 8.72 -0.24
CA GLU A 22 -2.40 8.85 1.07
C GLU A 22 -3.80 9.45 0.98
N ARG A 23 -3.97 10.51 0.17
CA ARG A 23 -5.29 11.10 -0.07
C ARG A 23 -6.25 10.10 -0.70
N THR A 24 -5.79 9.32 -1.67
CA THR A 24 -6.59 8.28 -2.31
C THR A 24 -7.09 7.26 -1.30
N ILE A 25 -6.23 6.82 -0.38
CA ILE A 25 -6.57 5.88 0.68
C ILE A 25 -7.61 6.50 1.63
N GLU A 26 -7.39 7.72 2.08
CA GLU A 26 -8.27 8.41 3.01
C GLU A 26 -9.65 8.69 2.41
N GLU A 27 -9.71 9.12 1.15
CA GLU A 27 -10.97 9.37 0.44
C GLU A 27 -11.82 8.11 0.30
N ALA A 28 -11.18 6.94 0.25
CA ALA A 28 -11.88 5.66 0.21
C ALA A 28 -12.24 5.13 1.61
N GLY A 29 -11.96 5.88 2.66
CA GLY A 29 -12.27 5.50 4.04
C GLY A 29 -11.18 4.70 4.72
N GLY A 30 -10.00 4.60 4.11
CA GLY A 30 -8.85 3.91 4.68
C GLY A 30 -7.90 4.82 5.44
N LYS A 31 -6.80 4.26 5.86
CA LYS A 31 -5.74 4.96 6.57
C LYS A 31 -4.37 4.42 6.20
N LEU A 32 -3.47 5.31 5.81
CA LEU A 32 -2.08 4.94 5.58
C LEU A 32 -1.37 4.78 6.94
N ILE A 33 -0.80 3.62 7.18
CA ILE A 33 -0.09 3.30 8.42
C ILE A 33 1.40 3.61 8.28
N GLY A 34 2.01 3.29 7.17
CA GLY A 34 3.42 3.56 6.95
C GLY A 34 3.88 3.29 5.53
N VAL A 35 4.94 3.98 5.15
CA VAL A 35 5.62 3.81 3.88
C VAL A 35 7.11 3.66 4.17
N TYR A 36 7.73 2.61 3.64
CA TYR A 36 9.14 2.30 3.87
C TYR A 36 9.82 2.01 2.55
N VAL A 37 10.98 2.61 2.34
CA VAL A 37 11.87 2.25 1.24
C VAL A 37 12.80 1.16 1.75
N THR A 38 12.92 0.07 1.02
CA THR A 38 13.63 -1.12 1.48
C THR A 38 14.78 -1.50 0.58
N LEU A 39 15.72 -2.24 1.13
CA LEU A 39 16.77 -2.92 0.38
C LEU A 39 16.30 -4.35 0.06
N GLY A 40 16.77 -4.88 -1.05
CA GLY A 40 16.52 -6.27 -1.42
C GLY A 40 15.45 -6.40 -2.51
N ARG A 41 14.58 -7.39 -2.36
CA ARG A 41 13.64 -7.79 -3.41
C ARG A 41 12.61 -6.71 -3.75
N TYR A 42 12.18 -5.96 -2.76
CA TYR A 42 11.21 -4.88 -2.94
C TYR A 42 11.87 -3.53 -2.74
N ASP A 43 11.35 -2.52 -3.41
CA ASP A 43 11.83 -1.15 -3.28
C ASP A 43 11.04 -0.37 -2.22
N VAL A 44 9.74 -0.62 -2.15
CA VAL A 44 8.85 0.08 -1.21
C VAL A 44 7.90 -0.93 -0.56
N VAL A 45 7.72 -0.80 0.74
CA VAL A 45 6.68 -1.50 1.49
C VAL A 45 5.72 -0.44 2.03
N GLU A 46 4.44 -0.62 1.77
CA GLU A 46 3.39 0.27 2.21
C GLU A 46 2.35 -0.52 2.98
N ILE A 47 1.98 0.00 4.15
CA ILE A 47 0.97 -0.62 5.01
C ILE A 47 -0.19 0.35 5.13
N PHE A 48 -1.39 -0.12 4.81
CA PHE A 48 -2.59 0.70 4.96
C PHE A 48 -3.78 -0.15 5.41
N GLU A 49 -4.75 0.51 6.01
CA GLU A 49 -6.03 -0.07 6.37
C GLU A 49 -7.08 0.35 5.36
N ALA A 50 -8.04 -0.54 5.09
CA ALA A 50 -9.20 -0.27 4.27
C ALA A 50 -10.45 -0.84 4.96
N PRO A 51 -11.66 -0.29 4.69
CA PRO A 51 -12.88 -0.78 5.30
C PRO A 51 -13.17 -2.25 5.01
N ASP A 52 -12.83 -2.72 3.79
CA ASP A 52 -12.99 -4.11 3.38
C ASP A 52 -12.03 -4.43 2.21
N ASP A 53 -11.99 -5.70 1.82
CA ASP A 53 -11.09 -6.16 0.76
C ASP A 53 -11.42 -5.53 -0.60
N GLY A 54 -12.70 -5.30 -0.89
CA GLY A 54 -13.12 -4.66 -2.15
C GLY A 54 -12.59 -3.24 -2.26
N VAL A 55 -12.68 -2.47 -1.19
CA VAL A 55 -12.13 -1.11 -1.13
C VAL A 55 -10.62 -1.14 -1.23
N ALA A 56 -9.96 -2.11 -0.60
CA ALA A 56 -8.52 -2.26 -0.71
C ALA A 56 -8.07 -2.47 -2.17
N ILE A 57 -8.76 -3.33 -2.90
CA ILE A 57 -8.50 -3.56 -4.33
C ILE A 57 -8.74 -2.30 -5.16
N GLU A 58 -9.81 -1.57 -4.88
CA GLU A 58 -10.10 -0.29 -5.55
C GLU A 58 -8.97 0.72 -5.35
N ILE A 59 -8.50 0.86 -4.12
CA ILE A 59 -7.36 1.72 -3.78
C ILE A 59 -6.13 1.31 -4.59
N LEU A 60 -5.81 0.03 -4.60
CA LEU A 60 -4.64 -0.49 -5.32
C LEU A 60 -4.72 -0.20 -6.81
N MET A 61 -5.88 -0.40 -7.43
CA MET A 61 -6.07 -0.10 -8.84
C MET A 61 -5.88 1.38 -9.14
N LYS A 62 -6.37 2.27 -8.27
CA LYS A 62 -6.16 3.71 -8.41
C LYS A 62 -4.70 4.08 -8.29
N LEU A 63 -3.98 3.50 -7.32
CA LEU A 63 -2.56 3.77 -7.13
C LEU A 63 -1.71 3.27 -8.32
N GLN A 64 -2.10 2.17 -8.94
CA GLN A 64 -1.38 1.59 -10.06
C GLN A 64 -1.61 2.30 -11.40
N ARG A 65 -2.62 3.15 -11.49
CA ARG A 65 -2.96 3.85 -12.76
C ARG A 65 -1.81 4.66 -13.33
N HIS A 66 -0.91 5.13 -12.48
CA HIS A 66 0.24 5.93 -12.90
C HIS A 66 1.39 5.10 -13.47
N GLY A 67 1.37 3.78 -13.30
CA GLY A 67 2.40 2.89 -13.83
C GLY A 67 3.77 3.00 -13.16
N ALA A 68 3.85 3.68 -12.00
CA ALA A 68 5.11 3.93 -11.31
C ALA A 68 5.62 2.71 -10.54
N GLU A 69 4.74 1.83 -10.10
CA GLU A 69 5.10 0.64 -9.34
C GLU A 69 4.41 -0.61 -9.85
N GLN A 70 5.07 -1.74 -9.65
CA GLN A 70 4.46 -3.06 -9.69
C GLN A 70 4.20 -3.48 -8.26
N THR A 71 2.97 -3.91 -7.96
CA THR A 71 2.57 -4.21 -6.59
C THR A 71 2.32 -5.70 -6.37
N GLU A 72 2.64 -6.14 -5.18
CA GLU A 72 2.24 -7.42 -4.62
C GLU A 72 1.53 -7.10 -3.31
N THR A 73 0.32 -7.60 -3.13
CA THR A 73 -0.49 -7.25 -1.98
C THR A 73 -0.71 -8.46 -1.10
N LEU A 74 -0.46 -8.29 0.18
CA LEU A 74 -0.74 -9.28 1.21
C LEU A 74 -1.81 -8.72 2.13
N ARG A 75 -2.90 -9.48 2.33
CA ARG A 75 -3.84 -9.15 3.38
C ARG A 75 -3.21 -9.53 4.71
N ALA A 76 -3.10 -8.57 5.60
CA ALA A 76 -2.47 -8.77 6.90
C ALA A 76 -3.49 -8.65 8.03
N PHE A 77 -3.29 -9.45 9.06
CA PHE A 77 -4.04 -9.37 10.31
C PHE A 77 -3.12 -8.79 11.37
N THR A 78 -3.63 -7.89 12.19
CA THR A 78 -2.88 -7.41 13.34
C THR A 78 -2.63 -8.57 14.31
N ARG A 79 -1.65 -8.38 15.20
CA ARG A 79 -1.40 -9.37 16.25
C ARG A 79 -2.67 -9.65 17.05
N GLN A 80 -3.42 -8.62 17.42
CA GLN A 80 -4.66 -8.77 18.17
C GLN A 80 -5.71 -9.56 17.41
N GLU A 81 -5.91 -9.26 16.14
CA GLU A 81 -6.83 -10.02 15.29
C GLU A 81 -6.42 -11.49 15.19
N ALA A 82 -5.13 -11.76 15.03
CA ALA A 82 -4.61 -13.12 14.99
C ALA A 82 -4.83 -13.85 16.32
N GLU A 83 -4.60 -13.17 17.46
CA GLU A 83 -4.84 -13.74 18.79
C GLU A 83 -6.31 -14.08 18.99
N ASP A 84 -7.23 -13.25 18.51
CA ASP A 84 -8.67 -13.49 18.59
C ASP A 84 -9.08 -14.72 17.77
N ILE A 85 -8.44 -14.94 16.61
CA ILE A 85 -8.66 -16.14 15.81
C ILE A 85 -8.13 -17.38 16.52
N VAL A 86 -6.94 -17.28 17.10
CA VAL A 86 -6.31 -18.40 17.85
C VAL A 86 -7.18 -18.85 19.00
N LYS A 87 -7.87 -17.94 19.69
CA LYS A 87 -8.78 -18.28 20.78
C LYS A 87 -9.93 -19.20 20.36
N ARG A 88 -10.23 -19.27 19.07
CA ARG A 88 -11.30 -20.12 18.53
C ARG A 88 -10.82 -21.53 18.14
N LEU A 89 -9.54 -21.79 18.27
CA LEU A 89 -8.96 -23.12 17.93
C LEU A 89 -9.03 -24.11 19.15
#